data_0d1f3466d929434d0915b6bc70c902c2
#
_entry.id   0d1f3466d929434d0915b6bc70c902c2
#
_cell.length_a   1.000
_cell.length_b   1.000
_cell.length_c   1.000
_cell.angle_alpha   90.00
_cell.angle_beta   90.00
_cell.angle_gamma   90.00
#
_symmetry.space_group_name_H-M   'P 1'
#
loop_
_entity.id
_entity.type
_entity.pdbx_description
1 polymer ?
#
loop_
_entity_poly.entity_id
_entity_poly.type
_entity_poly.pdbx_seq_one_letter_code
_entity_poly.pdbx_strand_id
1 'polypeptide(L)'
;MYCIETSELSYQYSRQGNELHRVNLRVKEGSIYGFLGPNGAGKTTTLKLILGLLKKQQGQIKVFGEEFMPHRLSVLSKIGSLIESPSLYSQLTATENLSVWQKLYACPKARIQEVLELVGLGETGTKKAGQFSLGMKQRLGIATALLHSPSVLVLDEPTNGLDPSGMVEMRELLKRLNKEHGITILISSHLLSEIEKLVTEVGIINHGKMLFEGSLGELMQRQRTAGGIRLDTSNNAEAVGRLIAQGLDARQEQGTIVLPLLARSEIAQLNRALVQHQLDVYEISTVESDLESIFMTLTHP
;
A
#
# COMPACT_ATOMS: atom_id res chain seq x y z
N MET A 1 -17.62 -3.44 -9.33
CA MET A 1 -17.22 -2.68 -10.52
C MET A 1 -15.81 -2.14 -10.29
N TYR A 2 -15.02 -1.92 -11.36
CA TYR A 2 -13.70 -1.26 -11.20
C TYR A 2 -13.86 0.23 -11.50
N CYS A 3 -13.33 1.08 -10.62
CA CYS A 3 -13.34 2.54 -10.83
C CYS A 3 -12.09 3.03 -11.55
N ILE A 4 -10.94 2.34 -11.43
CA ILE A 4 -9.72 2.62 -12.19
C ILE A 4 -9.20 1.30 -12.74
N GLU A 5 -8.89 1.29 -14.05
CA GLU A 5 -8.28 0.15 -14.72
C GLU A 5 -7.16 0.62 -15.64
N THR A 6 -6.02 -0.05 -15.59
CA THR A 6 -4.96 0.11 -16.57
C THR A 6 -4.72 -1.22 -17.27
N SER A 7 -4.48 -1.19 -18.58
CA SER A 7 -4.18 -2.38 -19.37
C SER A 7 -2.93 -2.11 -20.20
N GLU A 8 -1.90 -2.95 -20.01
CA GLU A 8 -0.61 -2.90 -20.73
C GLU A 8 0.03 -1.51 -20.68
N LEU A 9 -0.16 -0.78 -19.57
CA LEU A 9 0.31 0.60 -19.43
C LEU A 9 1.83 0.62 -19.39
N SER A 10 2.45 1.29 -20.37
CA SER A 10 3.90 1.41 -20.49
C SER A 10 4.31 2.86 -20.65
N TYR A 11 5.42 3.23 -20.00
CA TYR A 11 5.94 4.58 -20.04
C TYR A 11 7.45 4.60 -19.73
N GLN A 12 8.18 5.43 -20.44
CA GLN A 12 9.61 5.63 -20.25
C GLN A 12 9.95 7.13 -20.29
N TYR A 13 10.65 7.63 -19.27
CA TYR A 13 11.07 9.04 -19.22
C TYR A 13 12.17 9.37 -20.24
N SER A 14 13.13 8.46 -20.43
CA SER A 14 14.24 8.60 -21.37
C SER A 14 14.76 7.21 -21.75
N ARG A 15 15.57 7.12 -22.80
CA ARG A 15 16.12 5.83 -23.25
C ARG A 15 16.96 5.07 -22.20
N GLN A 16 17.35 5.72 -21.10
CA GLN A 16 18.15 5.12 -19.99
C GLN A 16 17.45 5.26 -18.62
N GLY A 17 16.19 5.68 -18.59
CA GLY A 17 15.45 5.92 -17.34
C GLY A 17 14.58 4.74 -16.89
N ASN A 18 14.05 4.84 -15.66
CA ASN A 18 13.07 3.90 -15.15
C ASN A 18 11.87 3.79 -16.09
N GLU A 19 11.49 2.56 -16.38
CA GLU A 19 10.48 2.19 -17.37
C GLU A 19 9.31 1.49 -16.66
N LEU A 20 8.08 1.79 -17.10
CA LEU A 20 6.91 1.00 -16.75
C LEU A 20 6.64 -0.01 -17.87
N HIS A 21 6.53 -1.27 -17.51
CA HIS A 21 6.35 -2.37 -18.44
C HIS A 21 4.98 -3.03 -18.25
N ARG A 22 4.03 -2.73 -19.12
CA ARG A 22 2.73 -3.39 -19.19
C ARG A 22 2.02 -3.49 -17.83
N VAL A 23 1.95 -2.36 -17.11
CA VAL A 23 1.30 -2.31 -15.81
C VAL A 23 -0.20 -2.49 -15.98
N ASN A 24 -0.73 -3.54 -15.37
CA ASN A 24 -2.15 -3.86 -15.26
C ASN A 24 -2.56 -3.61 -13.81
N LEU A 25 -3.51 -2.72 -13.57
CA LEU A 25 -3.98 -2.33 -12.24
C LEU A 25 -5.49 -2.19 -12.28
N ARG A 26 -6.19 -2.72 -11.26
CA ARG A 26 -7.65 -2.74 -11.17
C ARG A 26 -8.11 -2.36 -9.77
N VAL A 27 -8.58 -1.14 -9.62
CA VAL A 27 -9.11 -0.64 -8.34
C VAL A 27 -10.61 -0.88 -8.28
N LYS A 28 -11.07 -1.70 -7.34
CA LYS A 28 -12.51 -1.93 -7.11
C LYS A 28 -13.16 -0.72 -6.47
N GLU A 29 -14.36 -0.39 -6.90
CA GLU A 29 -15.17 0.65 -6.29
C GLU A 29 -15.45 0.33 -4.82
N GLY A 30 -15.34 1.32 -3.94
CA GLY A 30 -15.51 1.18 -2.49
C GLY A 30 -14.35 0.50 -1.78
N SER A 31 -13.27 0.11 -2.46
CA SER A 31 -12.08 -0.47 -1.83
C SER A 31 -11.09 0.59 -1.36
N ILE A 32 -10.21 0.18 -0.45
CA ILE A 32 -8.93 0.85 -0.21
C ILE A 32 -7.86 -0.01 -0.85
N TYR A 33 -7.30 0.46 -1.95
CA TYR A 33 -6.29 -0.23 -2.74
C TYR A 33 -4.90 0.28 -2.39
N GLY A 34 -4.04 -0.60 -1.92
CA GLY A 34 -2.63 -0.33 -1.64
C GLY A 34 -1.75 -0.61 -2.87
N PHE A 35 -1.08 0.40 -3.39
CA PHE A 35 -0.12 0.26 -4.48
C PHE A 35 1.30 0.31 -3.93
N LEU A 36 1.94 -0.85 -3.79
CA LEU A 36 3.16 -1.08 -3.04
C LEU A 36 4.37 -1.28 -3.93
N GLY A 37 5.52 -0.85 -3.47
CA GLY A 37 6.79 -1.08 -4.15
C GLY A 37 7.92 -0.25 -3.55
N PRO A 38 9.17 -0.63 -3.74
CA PRO A 38 10.33 0.15 -3.29
C PRO A 38 10.38 1.52 -3.98
N ASN A 39 11.22 2.40 -3.47
CA ASN A 39 11.47 3.69 -4.10
C ASN A 39 12.02 3.47 -5.52
N GLY A 40 11.51 4.22 -6.49
CA GLY A 40 11.87 4.05 -7.90
C GLY A 40 11.16 2.90 -8.63
N ALA A 41 10.28 2.13 -7.97
CA ALA A 41 9.55 1.02 -8.60
C ALA A 41 8.54 1.44 -9.69
N GLY A 42 8.16 2.73 -9.75
CA GLY A 42 7.22 3.26 -10.74
C GLY A 42 5.86 3.66 -10.17
N LYS A 43 5.66 3.65 -8.84
CA LYS A 43 4.39 4.01 -8.17
C LYS A 43 3.90 5.40 -8.59
N THR A 44 4.64 6.45 -8.26
CA THR A 44 4.30 7.85 -8.57
C THR A 44 4.10 8.06 -10.07
N THR A 45 4.92 7.41 -10.91
CA THR A 45 4.78 7.47 -12.38
C THR A 45 3.43 6.90 -12.83
N THR A 46 3.04 5.76 -12.28
CA THR A 46 1.73 5.14 -12.57
C THR A 46 0.58 6.04 -12.14
N LEU A 47 0.65 6.61 -10.92
CA LEU A 47 -0.36 7.55 -10.45
C LEU A 47 -0.45 8.82 -11.32
N LYS A 48 0.69 9.38 -11.73
CA LYS A 48 0.73 10.54 -12.63
C LYS A 48 0.12 10.24 -14.00
N LEU A 49 0.29 9.02 -14.52
CA LEU A 49 -0.33 8.57 -15.78
C LEU A 49 -1.84 8.43 -15.64
N ILE A 50 -2.33 7.83 -14.55
CA ILE A 50 -3.76 7.68 -14.24
C ILE A 50 -4.44 9.05 -14.13
N LEU A 51 -3.76 10.04 -13.58
CA LEU A 51 -4.26 11.40 -13.43
C LEU A 51 -4.05 12.28 -14.69
N GLY A 52 -3.41 11.73 -15.74
CA GLY A 52 -3.11 12.48 -16.96
C GLY A 52 -2.11 13.63 -16.76
N LEU A 53 -1.30 13.59 -15.71
CA LEU A 53 -0.17 14.50 -15.47
C LEU A 53 1.02 14.10 -16.35
N LEU A 54 1.07 12.85 -16.80
CA LEU A 54 1.98 12.35 -17.83
C LEU A 54 1.17 11.77 -18.99
N LYS A 55 1.67 11.94 -20.21
CA LYS A 55 1.04 11.37 -21.39
C LYS A 55 1.50 9.92 -21.57
N LYS A 56 0.55 8.98 -21.53
CA LYS A 56 0.85 7.55 -21.75
C LYS A 56 1.49 7.33 -23.12
N GLN A 57 2.41 6.41 -23.21
CA GLN A 57 3.04 6.01 -24.48
C GLN A 57 2.36 4.79 -25.08
N GLN A 58 2.01 3.80 -24.24
CA GLN A 58 1.30 2.58 -24.66
C GLN A 58 0.26 2.17 -23.60
N GLY A 59 -0.65 1.29 -24.00
CA GLY A 59 -1.68 0.75 -23.13
C GLY A 59 -2.93 1.62 -23.04
N GLN A 60 -3.84 1.25 -22.15
CA GLN A 60 -5.12 1.93 -21.94
C GLN A 60 -5.31 2.30 -20.47
N ILE A 61 -6.02 3.38 -20.22
CA ILE A 61 -6.48 3.80 -18.89
C ILE A 61 -7.98 4.03 -19.01
N LYS A 62 -8.75 3.32 -18.16
CA LYS A 62 -10.19 3.51 -18.01
C LYS A 62 -10.49 3.95 -16.58
N VAL A 63 -11.41 4.88 -16.43
CA VAL A 63 -11.90 5.33 -15.13
C VAL A 63 -13.43 5.31 -15.18
N PHE A 64 -14.06 4.63 -14.23
CA PHE A 64 -15.51 4.34 -14.22
C PHE A 64 -16.00 3.73 -15.54
N GLY A 65 -15.18 2.84 -16.15
CA GLY A 65 -15.47 2.19 -17.42
C GLY A 65 -15.26 3.06 -18.67
N GLU A 66 -15.04 4.37 -18.50
CA GLU A 66 -14.81 5.30 -19.60
C GLU A 66 -13.31 5.41 -19.94
N GLU A 67 -12.98 5.50 -21.22
CA GLU A 67 -11.60 5.76 -21.65
C GLU A 67 -11.17 7.17 -21.22
N PHE A 68 -10.01 7.26 -20.54
CA PHE A 68 -9.58 8.49 -19.85
C PHE A 68 -9.43 9.69 -20.77
N MET A 69 -8.75 9.56 -21.92
CA MET A 69 -8.39 10.72 -22.72
C MET A 69 -9.59 11.47 -23.33
N PRO A 70 -10.61 10.80 -23.94
CA PRO A 70 -11.78 11.49 -24.45
C PRO A 70 -12.63 12.14 -23.35
N HIS A 71 -12.64 11.57 -22.14
CA HIS A 71 -13.51 11.99 -21.03
C HIS A 71 -12.75 12.64 -19.87
N ARG A 72 -11.54 13.17 -20.14
CA ARG A 72 -10.59 13.63 -19.10
C ARG A 72 -11.23 14.56 -18.07
N LEU A 73 -11.99 15.56 -18.49
CA LEU A 73 -12.57 16.54 -17.57
C LEU A 73 -13.67 15.93 -16.67
N SER A 74 -14.58 15.12 -17.24
CA SER A 74 -15.61 14.45 -16.46
C SER A 74 -15.03 13.39 -15.52
N VAL A 75 -13.95 12.73 -15.91
CA VAL A 75 -13.25 11.76 -15.07
C VAL A 75 -12.54 12.46 -13.92
N LEU A 76 -11.75 13.51 -14.21
CA LEU A 76 -10.99 14.23 -13.18
C LEU A 76 -11.91 14.97 -12.18
N SER A 77 -13.12 15.37 -12.59
CA SER A 77 -14.08 15.95 -11.63
C SER A 77 -14.55 14.96 -10.56
N LYS A 78 -14.36 13.64 -10.76
CA LYS A 78 -14.71 12.59 -9.81
C LYS A 78 -13.50 12.10 -8.99
N ILE A 79 -12.29 12.61 -9.26
CA ILE A 79 -11.05 12.19 -8.60
C ILE A 79 -10.45 13.34 -7.80
N GLY A 80 -10.26 13.14 -6.50
CA GLY A 80 -9.38 13.95 -5.69
C GLY A 80 -7.99 13.35 -5.66
N SER A 81 -6.94 14.17 -5.67
CA SER A 81 -5.59 13.64 -5.66
C SER A 81 -4.63 14.47 -4.81
N LEU A 82 -3.68 13.77 -4.20
CA LEU A 82 -2.53 14.34 -3.52
C LEU A 82 -1.29 13.57 -3.99
N ILE A 83 -0.53 14.19 -4.89
CA ILE A 83 0.69 13.61 -5.46
C ILE A 83 1.88 14.40 -4.93
N GLU A 84 2.85 13.67 -4.34
CA GLU A 84 4.00 14.27 -3.67
C GLU A 84 3.58 15.15 -2.46
N SER A 85 4.15 16.34 -2.32
CA SER A 85 3.87 17.24 -1.19
C SER A 85 2.67 18.14 -1.47
N PRO A 86 1.83 18.45 -0.45
CA PRO A 86 0.73 19.37 -0.63
C PRO A 86 1.24 20.79 -0.96
N SER A 87 0.76 21.34 -2.08
CA SER A 87 1.08 22.71 -2.47
C SER A 87 0.20 23.69 -1.68
N LEU A 88 0.72 24.18 -0.54
CA LEU A 88 0.01 25.05 0.38
C LEU A 88 0.62 26.47 0.38
N TYR A 89 -0.24 27.45 0.50
CA TYR A 89 0.18 28.83 0.77
C TYR A 89 0.50 28.96 2.26
N SER A 90 1.77 28.96 2.61
CA SER A 90 2.25 28.92 4.01
C SER A 90 1.81 30.11 4.85
N GLN A 91 1.59 31.27 4.24
CA GLN A 91 1.11 32.49 4.87
C GLN A 91 -0.40 32.54 5.09
N LEU A 92 -1.16 31.63 4.52
CA LEU A 92 -2.61 31.55 4.65
C LEU A 92 -3.02 30.55 5.74
N THR A 93 -4.20 30.74 6.32
CA THR A 93 -4.86 29.77 7.21
C THR A 93 -5.37 28.55 6.43
N ALA A 94 -5.86 27.52 7.11
CA ALA A 94 -6.50 26.37 6.44
C ALA A 94 -7.71 26.80 5.60
N THR A 95 -8.60 27.61 6.18
CA THR A 95 -9.79 28.15 5.50
C THR A 95 -9.42 28.99 4.28
N GLU A 96 -8.43 29.86 4.39
CA GLU A 96 -7.97 30.69 3.28
C GLU A 96 -7.36 29.85 2.16
N ASN A 97 -6.53 28.85 2.50
CA ASN A 97 -6.01 27.89 1.52
C ASN A 97 -7.13 27.20 0.74
N LEU A 98 -8.13 26.65 1.43
CA LEU A 98 -9.26 26.00 0.80
C LEU A 98 -10.13 26.98 -0.01
N SER A 99 -10.24 28.24 0.41
CA SER A 99 -11.00 29.27 -0.31
C SER A 99 -10.46 29.54 -1.71
N VAL A 100 -9.15 29.39 -1.94
CA VAL A 100 -8.54 29.51 -3.27
C VAL A 100 -9.09 28.42 -4.20
N TRP A 101 -9.07 27.16 -3.75
CA TRP A 101 -9.54 26.02 -4.52
C TRP A 101 -11.06 25.97 -4.64
N GLN A 102 -11.78 26.41 -3.59
CA GLN A 102 -13.24 26.50 -3.59
C GLN A 102 -13.76 27.35 -4.75
N LYS A 103 -13.08 28.48 -5.03
CA LYS A 103 -13.43 29.33 -6.17
C LYS A 103 -13.19 28.63 -7.51
N LEU A 104 -12.09 27.88 -7.62
CA LEU A 104 -11.75 27.14 -8.83
C LEU A 104 -12.76 26.01 -9.11
N TYR A 105 -13.12 25.26 -8.07
CA TYR A 105 -14.10 24.16 -8.19
C TYR A 105 -15.55 24.64 -8.20
N ALA A 106 -15.80 25.94 -7.96
CA ALA A 106 -17.15 26.53 -7.87
C ALA A 106 -18.08 25.79 -6.88
N CYS A 107 -17.51 25.19 -5.82
CA CYS A 107 -18.30 24.51 -4.80
C CYS A 107 -18.86 25.47 -3.73
N PRO A 108 -19.89 25.10 -2.96
CA PRO A 108 -20.46 25.94 -1.92
C PRO A 108 -19.42 26.30 -0.84
N LYS A 109 -19.48 27.53 -0.30
CA LYS A 109 -18.56 27.98 0.77
C LYS A 109 -18.64 27.11 2.03
N ALA A 110 -19.84 26.59 2.36
CA ALA A 110 -20.04 25.69 3.49
C ALA A 110 -19.15 24.43 3.40
N ARG A 111 -18.83 23.99 2.18
CA ARG A 111 -17.99 22.82 1.94
C ARG A 111 -16.60 22.96 2.54
N ILE A 112 -16.08 24.20 2.69
CA ILE A 112 -14.77 24.44 3.33
C ILE A 112 -14.79 23.94 4.77
N GLN A 113 -15.80 24.34 5.54
CA GLN A 113 -15.89 23.94 6.95
C GLN A 113 -16.11 22.42 7.07
N GLU A 114 -16.98 21.87 6.25
CA GLU A 114 -17.25 20.40 6.22
C GLU A 114 -15.96 19.59 6.00
N VAL A 115 -15.16 19.95 4.98
CA VAL A 115 -13.92 19.19 4.70
C VAL A 115 -12.84 19.41 5.76
N LEU A 116 -12.79 20.60 6.39
CA LEU A 116 -11.89 20.86 7.51
C LEU A 116 -12.24 19.99 8.73
N GLU A 117 -13.51 19.84 9.03
CA GLU A 117 -14.00 18.95 10.09
C GLU A 117 -13.70 17.49 9.76
N LEU A 118 -13.95 17.05 8.52
CA LEU A 118 -13.65 15.71 8.04
C LEU A 118 -12.18 15.33 8.25
N VAL A 119 -11.25 16.24 8.01
CA VAL A 119 -9.82 15.97 8.17
C VAL A 119 -9.27 16.34 9.56
N GLY A 120 -10.13 16.74 10.51
CA GLY A 120 -9.74 17.12 11.88
C GLY A 120 -8.94 18.41 11.98
N LEU A 121 -9.24 19.38 11.10
CA LEU A 121 -8.63 20.72 11.08
C LEU A 121 -9.64 21.86 11.33
N GLY A 122 -10.87 21.54 11.74
CA GLY A 122 -11.94 22.53 11.94
C GLY A 122 -11.61 23.62 12.96
N GLU A 123 -10.83 23.28 13.99
CA GLU A 123 -10.48 24.18 15.09
C GLU A 123 -9.10 24.88 14.92
N THR A 124 -8.52 24.87 13.72
CA THR A 124 -7.19 25.49 13.52
C THR A 124 -7.23 27.03 13.52
N GLY A 125 -8.41 27.62 13.38
CA GLY A 125 -8.64 29.07 13.53
C GLY A 125 -7.75 29.93 12.64
N THR A 126 -7.03 30.87 13.25
CA THR A 126 -6.12 31.82 12.55
C THR A 126 -4.71 31.28 12.35
N LYS A 127 -4.40 30.04 12.77
CA LYS A 127 -3.08 29.44 12.61
C LYS A 127 -2.74 29.29 11.13
N LYS A 128 -1.56 29.78 10.74
CA LYS A 128 -1.08 29.73 9.35
C LYS A 128 -0.58 28.34 8.98
N ALA A 129 -0.80 27.92 7.72
CA ALA A 129 -0.38 26.60 7.23
C ALA A 129 1.15 26.38 7.32
N GLY A 130 1.95 27.44 7.29
CA GLY A 130 3.39 27.37 7.54
C GLY A 130 3.77 26.85 8.93
N GLN A 131 2.90 27.03 9.93
CA GLN A 131 3.07 26.58 11.32
C GLN A 131 2.48 25.17 11.58
N PHE A 132 1.89 24.53 10.56
CA PHE A 132 1.32 23.21 10.68
C PHE A 132 2.42 22.15 10.76
N SER A 133 2.17 21.09 11.56
CA SER A 133 2.96 19.88 11.48
C SER A 133 2.84 19.25 10.08
N LEU A 134 3.74 18.31 9.76
CA LEU A 134 3.66 17.59 8.49
C LEU A 134 2.30 16.89 8.34
N GLY A 135 1.82 16.21 9.37
CA GLY A 135 0.52 15.54 9.38
C GLY A 135 -0.65 16.51 9.16
N MET A 136 -0.61 17.72 9.77
CA MET A 136 -1.61 18.76 9.50
C MET A 136 -1.56 19.25 8.04
N LYS A 137 -0.36 19.40 7.47
CA LYS A 137 -0.19 19.77 6.06
C LYS A 137 -0.73 18.69 5.12
N GLN A 138 -0.45 17.43 5.38
CA GLN A 138 -1.00 16.30 4.61
C GLN A 138 -2.53 16.27 4.69
N ARG A 139 -3.10 16.43 5.88
CA ARG A 139 -4.56 16.48 6.07
C ARG A 139 -5.19 17.69 5.35
N LEU A 140 -4.54 18.84 5.32
CA LEU A 140 -5.01 20.00 4.54
C LEU A 140 -4.94 19.74 3.03
N GLY A 141 -3.91 19.02 2.55
CA GLY A 141 -3.83 18.54 1.15
C GLY A 141 -4.99 17.61 0.80
N ILE A 142 -5.33 16.67 1.68
CA ILE A 142 -6.49 15.80 1.51
C ILE A 142 -7.80 16.60 1.54
N ALA A 143 -7.93 17.59 2.43
CA ALA A 143 -9.10 18.49 2.44
C ALA A 143 -9.28 19.22 1.10
N THR A 144 -8.18 19.68 0.50
CA THR A 144 -8.21 20.29 -0.84
C THR A 144 -8.73 19.28 -1.89
N ALA A 145 -8.24 18.04 -1.84
CA ALA A 145 -8.68 16.99 -2.74
C ALA A 145 -10.15 16.58 -2.55
N LEU A 146 -10.74 16.83 -1.37
CA LEU A 146 -12.13 16.51 -1.03
C LEU A 146 -13.14 17.61 -1.37
N LEU A 147 -12.69 18.85 -1.68
CA LEU A 147 -13.57 20.01 -1.86
C LEU A 147 -14.69 19.79 -2.90
N HIS A 148 -14.38 19.16 -4.02
CA HIS A 148 -15.31 18.91 -5.11
C HIS A 148 -16.09 17.62 -4.99
N SER A 149 -16.09 17.00 -3.79
CA SER A 149 -16.82 15.76 -3.48
C SER A 149 -16.49 14.58 -4.41
N PRO A 150 -15.21 14.19 -4.53
CA PRO A 150 -14.79 13.12 -5.42
C PRO A 150 -15.30 11.76 -4.95
N SER A 151 -15.50 10.84 -5.91
CA SER A 151 -15.79 9.42 -5.62
C SER A 151 -14.53 8.59 -5.38
N VAL A 152 -13.37 9.09 -5.83
CA VAL A 152 -12.07 8.42 -5.70
C VAL A 152 -11.02 9.39 -5.17
N LEU A 153 -10.19 8.92 -4.24
CA LEU A 153 -8.97 9.61 -3.80
C LEU A 153 -7.73 8.84 -4.29
N VAL A 154 -6.80 9.55 -4.91
CA VAL A 154 -5.47 9.04 -5.30
C VAL A 154 -4.41 9.74 -4.48
N LEU A 155 -3.73 8.98 -3.61
CA LEU A 155 -2.80 9.50 -2.62
C LEU A 155 -1.41 8.86 -2.82
N ASP A 156 -0.41 9.72 -3.03
CA ASP A 156 0.98 9.26 -3.19
C ASP A 156 1.74 9.44 -1.87
N GLU A 157 2.10 8.31 -1.23
CA GLU A 157 2.87 8.26 0.02
C GLU A 157 2.34 9.20 1.14
N PRO A 158 1.03 9.23 1.46
CA PRO A 158 0.47 10.25 2.38
C PRO A 158 0.93 10.10 3.84
N THR A 159 1.53 8.97 4.21
CA THR A 159 2.08 8.70 5.54
C THR A 159 3.57 8.98 5.64
N ASN A 160 4.23 9.24 4.50
CA ASN A 160 5.68 9.41 4.46
C ASN A 160 6.15 10.60 5.32
N GLY A 161 7.11 10.33 6.21
CA GLY A 161 7.69 11.32 7.12
C GLY A 161 6.80 11.70 8.31
N LEU A 162 5.65 11.05 8.51
CA LEU A 162 4.85 11.20 9.71
C LEU A 162 5.47 10.43 10.89
N ASP A 163 5.27 10.95 12.07
CA ASP A 163 5.53 10.20 13.31
C ASP A 163 4.49 9.07 13.50
N PRO A 164 4.73 8.08 14.38
CA PRO A 164 3.81 6.96 14.58
C PRO A 164 2.37 7.39 14.92
N SER A 165 2.18 8.47 15.67
CA SER A 165 0.85 9.01 15.99
C SER A 165 0.16 9.56 14.75
N GLY A 166 0.87 10.37 13.95
CA GLY A 166 0.35 10.91 12.70
C GLY A 166 0.00 9.82 11.67
N MET A 167 0.76 8.72 11.62
CA MET A 167 0.44 7.57 10.78
C MET A 167 -0.88 6.91 11.21
N VAL A 168 -1.10 6.73 12.52
CA VAL A 168 -2.36 6.19 13.05
C VAL A 168 -3.53 7.12 12.71
N GLU A 169 -3.39 8.43 12.96
CA GLU A 169 -4.42 9.42 12.65
C GLU A 169 -4.78 9.44 11.16
N MET A 170 -3.75 9.40 10.28
CA MET A 170 -3.96 9.36 8.83
C MET A 170 -4.71 8.09 8.42
N ARG A 171 -4.34 6.94 8.94
CA ARG A 171 -5.03 5.67 8.67
C ARG A 171 -6.50 5.71 9.09
N GLU A 172 -6.79 6.20 10.29
CA GLU A 172 -8.18 6.29 10.76
C GLU A 172 -9.00 7.31 9.95
N LEU A 173 -8.39 8.41 9.51
CA LEU A 173 -9.01 9.35 8.56
C LEU A 173 -9.39 8.63 7.26
N LEU A 174 -8.46 7.91 6.64
CA LEU A 174 -8.71 7.22 5.36
C LEU A 174 -9.77 6.13 5.50
N LYS A 175 -9.77 5.37 6.59
CA LYS A 175 -10.83 4.40 6.90
C LYS A 175 -12.21 5.06 7.01
N ARG A 176 -12.29 6.17 7.72
CA ARG A 176 -13.53 6.94 7.88
C ARG A 176 -14.04 7.45 6.53
N LEU A 177 -13.17 8.06 5.72
CA LEU A 177 -13.54 8.52 4.38
C LEU A 177 -14.08 7.39 3.49
N ASN A 178 -13.48 6.21 3.58
CA ASN A 178 -13.95 5.06 2.83
C ASN A 178 -15.28 4.51 3.38
N LYS A 179 -15.39 4.22 4.69
CA LYS A 179 -16.54 3.54 5.28
C LYS A 179 -17.77 4.42 5.40
N GLU A 180 -17.60 5.70 5.80
CA GLU A 180 -18.71 6.60 6.11
C GLU A 180 -19.11 7.45 4.90
N HIS A 181 -18.16 7.75 4.01
CA HIS A 181 -18.40 8.60 2.83
C HIS A 181 -18.34 7.83 1.50
N GLY A 182 -18.08 6.51 1.52
CA GLY A 182 -18.10 5.67 0.33
C GLY A 182 -16.99 5.96 -0.68
N ILE A 183 -15.94 6.69 -0.26
CA ILE A 183 -14.86 7.10 -1.16
C ILE A 183 -13.93 5.92 -1.42
N THR A 184 -13.69 5.59 -2.69
CA THR A 184 -12.66 4.64 -3.08
C THR A 184 -11.28 5.29 -2.93
N ILE A 185 -10.30 4.56 -2.39
CA ILE A 185 -8.97 5.12 -2.14
C ILE A 185 -7.91 4.28 -2.83
N LEU A 186 -7.10 4.91 -3.67
CA LEU A 186 -5.85 4.36 -4.21
C LEU A 186 -4.68 5.05 -3.51
N ILE A 187 -3.96 4.30 -2.69
CA ILE A 187 -2.84 4.81 -1.90
C ILE A 187 -1.53 4.12 -2.30
N SER A 188 -0.48 4.87 -2.60
CA SER A 188 0.86 4.31 -2.75
C SER A 188 1.61 4.30 -1.42
N SER A 189 2.44 3.27 -1.21
CA SER A 189 3.40 3.21 -0.11
C SER A 189 4.61 2.34 -0.48
N HIS A 190 5.73 2.58 0.19
CA HIS A 190 6.89 1.70 0.15
C HIS A 190 6.97 0.79 1.38
N LEU A 191 6.11 1.00 2.39
CA LEU A 191 6.06 0.24 3.64
C LEU A 191 4.74 -0.52 3.74
N LEU A 192 4.83 -1.84 3.62
CA LEU A 192 3.65 -2.71 3.69
C LEU A 192 3.01 -2.72 5.08
N SER A 193 3.83 -2.74 6.14
CA SER A 193 3.39 -2.74 7.54
C SER A 193 2.51 -1.53 7.92
N GLU A 194 2.68 -0.40 7.23
CA GLU A 194 1.87 0.80 7.47
C GLU A 194 0.45 0.66 6.92
N ILE A 195 0.31 0.05 5.75
CA ILE A 195 -0.98 0.03 5.04
C ILE A 195 -1.71 -1.31 5.13
N GLU A 196 -1.06 -2.37 5.63
CA GLU A 196 -1.68 -3.67 5.89
C GLU A 196 -2.99 -3.55 6.68
N LYS A 197 -2.99 -2.69 7.71
CA LYS A 197 -4.17 -2.45 8.57
C LYS A 197 -5.23 -1.55 7.94
N LEU A 198 -4.99 -1.07 6.72
CA LEU A 198 -5.83 -0.12 6.02
C LEU A 198 -6.47 -0.71 4.76
N VAL A 199 -5.68 -1.44 3.96
CA VAL A 199 -6.06 -1.84 2.61
C VAL A 199 -6.89 -3.11 2.57
N THR A 200 -7.73 -3.23 1.55
CA THR A 200 -8.51 -4.44 1.23
C THR A 200 -7.96 -5.17 0.01
N GLU A 201 -7.40 -4.42 -0.92
CA GLU A 201 -6.80 -4.89 -2.17
C GLU A 201 -5.37 -4.35 -2.28
N VAL A 202 -4.50 -5.10 -2.95
CA VAL A 202 -3.07 -4.78 -3.03
C VAL A 202 -2.53 -5.03 -4.42
N GLY A 203 -1.74 -4.09 -4.92
CA GLY A 203 -0.88 -4.27 -6.10
C GLY A 203 0.58 -4.04 -5.70
N ILE A 204 1.47 -4.97 -6.03
CA ILE A 204 2.90 -4.85 -5.77
C ILE A 204 3.62 -4.63 -7.09
N ILE A 205 4.40 -3.55 -7.16
CA ILE A 205 5.20 -3.20 -8.32
C ILE A 205 6.69 -3.16 -7.96
N ASN A 206 7.54 -3.69 -8.83
CA ASN A 206 8.99 -3.52 -8.73
C ASN A 206 9.61 -3.38 -10.12
N HIS A 207 10.60 -2.50 -10.26
CA HIS A 207 11.25 -2.21 -11.56
C HIS A 207 10.25 -2.02 -12.71
N GLY A 208 9.16 -1.30 -12.44
CA GLY A 208 8.12 -1.00 -13.43
C GLY A 208 7.22 -2.17 -13.82
N LYS A 209 7.29 -3.32 -13.15
CA LYS A 209 6.47 -4.51 -13.44
C LYS A 209 5.60 -4.87 -12.25
N MET A 210 4.34 -5.21 -12.52
CA MET A 210 3.46 -5.78 -11.48
C MET A 210 3.94 -7.17 -11.12
N LEU A 211 4.18 -7.39 -9.83
CA LEU A 211 4.56 -8.69 -9.25
C LEU A 211 3.36 -9.42 -8.65
N PHE A 212 2.40 -8.66 -8.14
CA PHE A 212 1.18 -9.18 -7.54
C PHE A 212 0.03 -8.19 -7.74
N GLU A 213 -1.18 -8.70 -7.93
CA GLU A 213 -2.44 -7.97 -7.83
C GLU A 213 -3.50 -8.91 -7.26
N GLY A 214 -4.22 -8.47 -6.23
CA GLY A 214 -5.27 -9.26 -5.58
C GLY A 214 -5.69 -8.69 -4.24
N SER A 215 -6.51 -9.45 -3.50
CA SER A 215 -6.90 -9.08 -2.14
C SER A 215 -5.73 -9.25 -1.17
N LEU A 216 -5.75 -8.47 -0.08
CA LEU A 216 -4.80 -8.67 1.02
C LEU A 216 -4.86 -10.09 1.58
N GLY A 217 -6.07 -10.68 1.63
CA GLY A 217 -6.26 -12.06 2.07
C GLY A 217 -5.53 -13.10 1.19
N GLU A 218 -5.55 -12.93 -0.14
CA GLU A 218 -4.82 -13.79 -1.09
C GLU A 218 -3.30 -13.63 -0.93
N LEU A 219 -2.81 -12.41 -0.70
CA LEU A 219 -1.40 -12.18 -0.40
C LEU A 219 -1.00 -12.89 0.89
N MET A 220 -1.80 -12.76 1.96
CA MET A 220 -1.58 -13.44 3.24
C MET A 220 -1.67 -14.96 3.13
N GLN A 221 -2.53 -15.49 2.26
CA GLN A 221 -2.62 -16.93 2.05
C GLN A 221 -1.38 -17.49 1.34
N ARG A 222 -0.84 -16.77 0.34
CA ARG A 222 0.45 -17.13 -0.27
C ARG A 222 1.58 -17.14 0.76
N GLN A 223 1.51 -16.24 1.74
CA GLN A 223 2.42 -16.19 2.87
C GLN A 223 2.38 -17.46 3.72
N ARG A 224 1.19 -17.91 4.11
CA ARG A 224 1.04 -19.11 4.94
C ARG A 224 1.60 -20.36 4.26
N THR A 225 1.50 -20.46 2.94
CA THR A 225 2.10 -21.55 2.18
C THR A 225 3.62 -21.43 2.02
N ALA A 226 4.18 -20.23 2.16
CA ALA A 226 5.62 -19.96 2.16
C ALA A 226 6.23 -19.95 3.58
N GLY A 227 5.38 -20.01 4.63
CA GLY A 227 5.82 -20.13 6.03
C GLY A 227 6.50 -21.47 6.30
N GLY A 228 7.33 -21.52 7.33
CA GLY A 228 8.08 -22.69 7.71
C GLY A 228 8.15 -22.86 9.23
N ILE A 229 8.78 -23.95 9.64
CA ILE A 229 9.15 -24.18 11.02
C ILE A 229 10.66 -23.97 11.14
N ARG A 230 11.04 -23.17 12.12
CA ARG A 230 12.42 -23.08 12.56
C ARG A 230 12.61 -24.00 13.75
N LEU A 231 13.64 -24.80 13.68
CA LEU A 231 13.97 -25.79 14.71
C LEU A 231 15.44 -25.64 15.08
N ASP A 232 15.73 -25.65 16.37
CA ASP A 232 17.09 -25.68 16.90
C ASP A 232 17.26 -26.89 17.83
N THR A 233 18.35 -27.64 17.64
CA THR A 233 18.61 -28.89 18.35
C THR A 233 20.07 -28.96 18.82
N SER A 234 20.36 -29.91 19.68
CA SER A 234 21.74 -30.19 20.15
C SER A 234 22.72 -30.55 19.02
N ASN A 235 22.20 -31.07 17.88
CA ASN A 235 22.99 -31.37 16.68
C ASN A 235 22.13 -31.19 15.42
N ASN A 236 22.13 -29.96 14.89
CA ASN A 236 21.32 -29.60 13.73
C ASN A 236 21.70 -30.38 12.45
N ALA A 237 22.97 -30.71 12.25
CA ALA A 237 23.40 -31.46 11.08
C ALA A 237 22.82 -32.89 11.07
N GLU A 238 22.86 -33.57 12.21
CA GLU A 238 22.27 -34.91 12.36
C GLU A 238 20.75 -34.87 12.25
N ALA A 239 20.11 -33.87 12.88
CA ALA A 239 18.66 -33.68 12.82
C ALA A 239 18.20 -33.50 11.38
N VAL A 240 18.83 -32.66 10.56
CA VAL A 240 18.53 -32.49 9.13
C VAL A 240 18.59 -33.83 8.38
N GLY A 241 19.65 -34.61 8.57
CA GLY A 241 19.79 -35.92 7.90
C GLY A 241 18.64 -36.86 8.22
N ARG A 242 18.20 -36.89 9.49
CA ARG A 242 17.07 -37.74 9.93
C ARG A 242 15.74 -37.25 9.39
N LEU A 243 15.51 -35.95 9.35
CA LEU A 243 14.28 -35.34 8.84
C LEU A 243 14.13 -35.59 7.33
N ILE A 244 15.23 -35.46 6.58
CA ILE A 244 15.26 -35.79 5.14
C ILE A 244 14.95 -37.27 4.93
N ALA A 245 15.51 -38.19 5.76
CA ALA A 245 15.22 -39.61 5.69
C ALA A 245 13.75 -39.98 5.98
N GLN A 246 13.04 -39.11 6.70
CA GLN A 246 11.59 -39.19 6.93
C GLN A 246 10.74 -38.53 5.83
N GLY A 247 11.37 -38.02 4.77
CA GLY A 247 10.68 -37.40 3.63
C GLY A 247 10.35 -35.92 3.82
N LEU A 248 10.90 -35.28 4.85
CA LEU A 248 10.72 -33.84 5.07
C LEU A 248 11.79 -33.04 4.31
N ASP A 249 11.40 -31.93 3.68
CA ASP A 249 12.34 -30.99 3.05
C ASP A 249 12.98 -30.10 4.14
N ALA A 250 14.01 -30.63 4.80
CA ALA A 250 14.74 -29.96 5.87
C ALA A 250 16.05 -29.35 5.34
N ARG A 251 16.33 -28.08 5.69
CA ARG A 251 17.55 -27.38 5.31
C ARG A 251 18.16 -26.69 6.53
N GLN A 252 19.48 -26.62 6.57
CA GLN A 252 20.15 -25.83 7.60
C GLN A 252 20.45 -24.43 7.06
N GLU A 253 19.92 -23.42 7.73
CA GLU A 253 20.11 -22.01 7.39
C GLU A 253 20.51 -21.23 8.65
N GLN A 254 21.59 -20.47 8.58
CA GLN A 254 22.07 -19.60 9.68
C GLN A 254 22.18 -20.30 11.05
N GLY A 255 22.56 -21.59 11.05
CA GLY A 255 22.74 -22.34 12.29
C GLY A 255 21.47 -23.02 12.83
N THR A 256 20.30 -22.79 12.25
CA THR A 256 19.02 -23.43 12.61
C THR A 256 18.51 -24.28 11.45
N ILE A 257 17.55 -25.16 11.72
CA ILE A 257 16.90 -26.00 10.72
C ILE A 257 15.63 -25.27 10.27
N VAL A 258 15.40 -25.22 8.96
CA VAL A 258 14.16 -24.70 8.35
C VAL A 258 13.43 -25.87 7.69
N LEU A 259 12.14 -25.97 7.95
CA LEU A 259 11.21 -26.98 7.45
C LEU A 259 9.99 -26.28 6.82
N PRO A 260 9.29 -26.94 5.87
CA PRO A 260 7.96 -26.48 5.46
C PRO A 260 7.00 -26.39 6.64
N LEU A 261 5.94 -25.61 6.48
CA LEU A 261 4.89 -25.51 7.49
C LEU A 261 4.25 -26.89 7.70
N LEU A 262 4.23 -27.36 8.95
CA LEU A 262 3.67 -28.62 9.37
C LEU A 262 2.41 -28.40 10.25
N ALA A 263 1.50 -29.37 10.24
CA ALA A 263 0.38 -29.35 11.17
C ALA A 263 0.87 -29.55 12.62
N ARG A 264 0.11 -29.07 13.60
CA ARG A 264 0.47 -29.22 15.04
C ARG A 264 0.73 -30.68 15.44
N SER A 265 -0.02 -31.61 14.89
CA SER A 265 0.18 -33.05 15.13
C SER A 265 1.52 -33.56 14.56
N GLU A 266 1.91 -33.07 13.38
CA GLU A 266 3.19 -33.40 12.73
C GLU A 266 4.37 -32.82 13.51
N ILE A 267 4.25 -31.57 13.98
CA ILE A 267 5.25 -30.93 14.87
C ILE A 267 5.44 -31.78 16.14
N ALA A 268 4.35 -32.26 16.75
CA ALA A 268 4.44 -33.09 17.94
C ALA A 268 5.08 -34.46 17.67
N GLN A 269 4.85 -35.03 16.49
CA GLN A 269 5.50 -36.29 16.07
C GLN A 269 6.99 -36.08 15.81
N LEU A 270 7.34 -34.99 15.10
CA LEU A 270 8.71 -34.60 14.81
C LEU A 270 9.51 -34.42 16.11
N ASN A 271 8.97 -33.67 17.08
CA ASN A 271 9.62 -33.44 18.36
C ASN A 271 9.88 -34.77 19.10
N ARG A 272 8.88 -35.66 19.17
CA ARG A 272 9.05 -36.99 19.80
C ARG A 272 10.14 -37.82 19.10
N ALA A 273 10.15 -37.83 17.77
CA ALA A 273 11.15 -38.58 17.01
C ALA A 273 12.57 -38.07 17.28
N LEU A 274 12.78 -36.76 17.32
CA LEU A 274 14.09 -36.18 17.63
C LEU A 274 14.56 -36.56 19.04
N VAL A 275 13.69 -36.42 20.03
CA VAL A 275 14.00 -36.76 21.44
C VAL A 275 14.29 -38.26 21.60
N GLN A 276 13.54 -39.16 20.91
CA GLN A 276 13.80 -40.61 20.90
C GLN A 276 15.19 -40.95 20.33
N HIS A 277 15.70 -40.11 19.42
CA HIS A 277 17.04 -40.22 18.87
C HIS A 277 18.12 -39.44 19.67
N GLN A 278 17.84 -39.09 20.93
CA GLN A 278 18.76 -38.40 21.82
C GLN A 278 19.21 -37.04 21.30
N LEU A 279 18.39 -36.39 20.49
CA LEU A 279 18.58 -35.00 20.07
C LEU A 279 17.71 -34.10 20.95
N ASP A 280 18.34 -33.28 21.75
CA ASP A 280 17.61 -32.28 22.54
C ASP A 280 17.09 -31.19 21.62
N VAL A 281 15.82 -30.81 21.79
CA VAL A 281 15.17 -29.77 21.03
C VAL A 281 15.16 -28.50 21.87
N TYR A 282 15.87 -27.48 21.45
CA TYR A 282 16.02 -26.21 22.15
C TYR A 282 14.90 -25.23 21.78
N GLU A 283 14.51 -25.20 20.52
CA GLU A 283 13.45 -24.34 20.03
C GLU A 283 12.67 -24.97 18.87
N ILE A 284 11.36 -24.82 18.87
CA ILE A 284 10.48 -25.03 17.72
C ILE A 284 9.62 -23.78 17.59
N SER A 285 9.84 -23.01 16.56
CA SER A 285 9.03 -21.82 16.26
C SER A 285 8.46 -21.89 14.85
N THR A 286 7.23 -21.44 14.70
CA THR A 286 6.66 -21.19 13.37
C THR A 286 7.23 -19.88 12.87
N VAL A 287 7.96 -19.93 11.77
CA VAL A 287 8.33 -18.73 11.04
C VAL A 287 7.07 -18.31 10.26
N GLU A 288 6.27 -17.48 10.87
CA GLU A 288 5.34 -16.68 10.10
C GLU A 288 6.23 -15.73 9.29
N SER A 289 6.33 -15.98 7.98
CA SER A 289 6.86 -14.92 7.12
C SER A 289 5.93 -13.73 7.32
N ASP A 290 6.41 -12.62 7.85
CA ASP A 290 5.63 -11.39 7.88
C ASP A 290 5.40 -10.91 6.43
N LEU A 291 4.39 -10.08 6.23
CA LEU A 291 4.11 -9.54 4.89
C LEU A 291 5.32 -8.78 4.33
N GLU A 292 6.18 -8.28 5.19
CA GLU A 292 7.42 -7.59 4.82
C GLU A 292 8.43 -8.55 4.20
N SER A 293 8.56 -9.80 4.72
CA SER A 293 9.42 -10.84 4.13
C SER A 293 8.93 -11.30 2.76
N ILE A 294 7.61 -11.38 2.52
CA ILE A 294 7.07 -11.64 1.18
C ILE A 294 7.39 -10.49 0.24
N PHE A 295 7.15 -9.27 0.70
CA PHE A 295 7.48 -8.09 -0.08
C PHE A 295 8.96 -8.09 -0.45
N MET A 296 9.86 -8.39 0.49
CA MET A 296 11.29 -8.53 0.25
C MET A 296 11.61 -9.68 -0.72
N THR A 297 10.99 -10.85 -0.56
CA THR A 297 11.18 -11.99 -1.47
C THR A 297 10.71 -11.67 -2.88
N LEU A 298 9.58 -10.98 -3.03
CA LEU A 298 9.05 -10.57 -4.32
C LEU A 298 9.88 -9.46 -4.97
N THR A 299 10.46 -8.56 -4.17
CA THR A 299 11.18 -7.38 -4.68
C THR A 299 12.68 -7.57 -4.79
N HIS A 300 13.26 -8.57 -4.11
CA HIS A 300 14.70 -8.93 -4.14
C HIS A 300 14.84 -10.44 -4.42
N PRO A 301 14.52 -10.90 -5.66
CA PRO A 301 14.66 -12.30 -6.02
C PRO A 301 16.10 -12.76 -6.11
#